data_5521b322c0f9327914826079c4d53fc7
#
_entry.id   5521b322c0f9327914826079c4d53fc7
#
_cell.length_a   1.000
_cell.length_b   1.000
_cell.length_c   1.000
_cell.angle_alpha   90.00
_cell.angle_beta   90.00
_cell.angle_gamma   90.00
#
_symmetry.space_group_name_H-M   'P 1'
#
loop_
_entity.id
_entity.type
_entity.pdbx_description
1 polymer ?
#
loop_
_entity_poly.entity_id
_entity_poly.type
_entity_poly.pdbx_seq_one_letter_code
_entity_poly.pdbx_strand_id
1 'polypeptide(L)'
;MSDFSFDRLRRFPDVEAPNLFASDASDRLILDEAAGVLAEAGTGEVVVIEDRYGALTLGAAALAGTRGIRVHQDVLSGELALALNAADVGLADTYRSLDLGEELLAGARVVLIQLPRSLAALDEIADAIRRFASPEVVVMAGGRIKHMTPAMNEVLCRHFGELQVSPARQKSRVLRARTPIPSEAQAALSTWPNTVEHADLGLTVCAHGAAFAGATIDIGTRFLLEFLDRMKTDARTAIDLGCGTGVLAAALARRRPLLPVTATDQSAAAVASARATMAANAHGDRVTVVRDDALRSQPDASADLIVLNPPFHIGSSVHAGIALKLFEDAGRVLRPGGELWAVWNSHLGYRPALSRLVGPTHQVGRNAKFTVTVSTGR
;
A
#
# COMPACT_ATOMS: atom_id res chain seq x y z
N MET A 1 -15.45 -14.24 27.52
CA MET A 1 -15.45 -14.72 26.10
C MET A 1 -15.63 -13.48 25.24
N SER A 2 -14.73 -13.23 24.27
CA SER A 2 -14.89 -12.09 23.36
C SER A 2 -16.14 -12.31 22.51
N ASP A 3 -16.94 -11.25 22.34
CA ASP A 3 -18.12 -11.24 21.46
C ASP A 3 -17.71 -11.08 19.97
N PHE A 4 -16.62 -11.76 19.58
CA PHE A 4 -16.04 -11.67 18.24
C PHE A 4 -16.90 -12.43 17.23
N SER A 5 -17.27 -11.74 16.15
CA SER A 5 -17.85 -12.32 14.94
C SER A 5 -17.29 -11.63 13.72
N PHE A 6 -16.95 -12.38 12.67
CA PHE A 6 -16.49 -11.82 11.40
C PHE A 6 -17.51 -10.85 10.77
N ASP A 7 -18.79 -11.03 11.04
CA ASP A 7 -19.86 -10.20 10.47
C ASP A 7 -19.95 -8.81 11.13
N ARG A 8 -19.28 -8.61 12.27
CA ARG A 8 -19.16 -7.30 12.94
C ARG A 8 -18.05 -6.44 12.35
N LEU A 9 -17.09 -7.05 11.63
CA LEU A 9 -15.97 -6.32 11.07
C LEU A 9 -16.42 -5.36 9.97
N ARG A 10 -15.88 -4.15 9.98
CA ARG A 10 -16.17 -3.08 9.04
C ARG A 10 -14.93 -2.69 8.26
N ARG A 11 -15.15 -2.10 7.09
CA ARG A 11 -14.07 -1.60 6.23
C ARG A 11 -13.68 -0.16 6.55
N PHE A 12 -14.56 0.58 7.22
CA PHE A 12 -14.32 2.00 7.53
C PHE A 12 -12.96 2.22 8.23
N PRO A 13 -12.11 3.20 7.79
CA PRO A 13 -12.41 4.31 6.87
C PRO A 13 -12.22 4.02 5.36
N ASP A 14 -11.94 2.79 4.96
CA ASP A 14 -11.97 2.41 3.54
C ASP A 14 -13.41 2.40 3.03
N VAL A 15 -13.58 2.38 1.69
CA VAL A 15 -14.87 2.42 1.01
C VAL A 15 -15.76 1.28 1.46
N GLU A 16 -16.99 1.61 1.89
CA GLU A 16 -18.04 0.66 2.23
C GLU A 16 -19.13 0.64 1.16
N ALA A 17 -19.62 -0.54 0.79
CA ALA A 17 -20.76 -0.73 -0.09
C ALA A 17 -21.44 -2.07 0.24
N PRO A 18 -22.73 -2.29 -0.12
CA PRO A 18 -23.47 -3.50 0.22
C PRO A 18 -22.82 -4.82 -0.24
N ASN A 19 -21.97 -4.77 -1.26
CA ASN A 19 -21.25 -5.92 -1.82
C ASN A 19 -19.77 -6.00 -1.41
N LEU A 20 -19.32 -5.15 -0.47
CA LEU A 20 -17.96 -5.11 0.05
C LEU A 20 -17.94 -5.57 1.50
N PHE A 21 -17.25 -6.66 1.77
CA PHE A 21 -17.14 -7.25 3.10
C PHE A 21 -15.74 -7.05 3.67
N ALA A 22 -15.65 -6.93 5.00
CA ALA A 22 -14.39 -6.79 5.72
C ALA A 22 -13.66 -8.14 5.89
N SER A 23 -14.37 -9.24 5.73
CA SER A 23 -13.80 -10.59 5.76
C SER A 23 -14.36 -11.44 4.63
N ASP A 24 -13.62 -12.48 4.24
CA ASP A 24 -14.11 -13.45 3.27
C ASP A 24 -13.78 -14.91 3.67
N ALA A 25 -14.09 -15.86 2.81
CA ALA A 25 -13.85 -17.28 3.10
C ALA A 25 -12.36 -17.65 3.16
N SER A 26 -11.46 -16.84 2.60
CA SER A 26 -10.02 -17.09 2.70
C SER A 26 -9.48 -16.79 4.09
N ASP A 27 -10.00 -15.76 4.78
CA ASP A 27 -9.62 -15.45 6.15
C ASP A 27 -9.93 -16.60 7.10
N ARG A 28 -11.19 -17.12 7.01
CA ARG A 28 -11.62 -18.27 7.82
C ARG A 28 -10.80 -19.52 7.51
N LEU A 29 -10.50 -19.78 6.23
CA LEU A 29 -9.70 -20.93 5.84
C LEU A 29 -8.27 -20.85 6.35
N ILE A 30 -7.62 -19.67 6.31
CA ILE A 30 -6.28 -19.48 6.86
C ILE A 30 -6.26 -19.79 8.35
N LEU A 31 -7.22 -19.27 9.12
CA LEU A 31 -7.33 -19.51 10.56
C LEU A 31 -7.60 -20.99 10.88
N ASP A 32 -8.49 -21.65 10.13
CA ASP A 32 -8.78 -23.07 10.32
C ASP A 32 -7.56 -23.96 10.05
N GLU A 33 -6.86 -23.72 8.93
CA GLU A 33 -5.63 -24.47 8.57
C GLU A 33 -4.46 -24.16 9.53
N ALA A 34 -4.45 -22.98 10.15
CA ALA A 34 -3.43 -22.57 11.11
C ALA A 34 -3.76 -22.98 12.56
N ALA A 35 -4.97 -23.48 12.86
CA ALA A 35 -5.44 -23.69 14.22
C ALA A 35 -4.45 -24.48 15.11
N GLY A 36 -3.84 -25.56 14.58
CA GLY A 36 -2.86 -26.35 15.31
C GLY A 36 -1.60 -25.57 15.68
N VAL A 37 -1.01 -24.86 14.72
CA VAL A 37 0.23 -24.08 14.96
C VAL A 37 -0.03 -22.84 15.79
N LEU A 38 -1.23 -22.24 15.73
CA LEU A 38 -1.63 -21.12 16.60
C LEU A 38 -1.80 -21.56 18.04
N ALA A 39 -2.32 -22.76 18.30
CA ALA A 39 -2.48 -23.32 19.65
C ALA A 39 -1.12 -23.60 20.35
N GLU A 40 -0.07 -23.83 19.55
CA GLU A 40 1.30 -24.09 20.04
C GLU A 40 2.15 -22.82 20.17
N ALA A 41 1.70 -21.71 19.56
CA ALA A 41 2.47 -20.46 19.50
C ALA A 41 2.41 -19.71 20.82
N GLY A 42 3.56 -19.23 21.29
CA GLY A 42 3.70 -18.38 22.45
C GLY A 42 3.31 -16.92 22.16
N THR A 43 3.24 -16.14 23.24
CA THR A 43 2.99 -14.69 23.11
C THR A 43 4.10 -14.01 22.30
N GLY A 44 3.71 -13.23 21.28
CA GLY A 44 4.64 -12.53 20.41
C GLY A 44 5.27 -13.37 19.29
N GLU A 45 4.90 -14.65 19.15
CA GLU A 45 5.43 -15.53 18.08
C GLU A 45 4.57 -15.53 16.81
N VAL A 46 3.41 -14.88 16.82
CA VAL A 46 2.51 -14.81 15.67
C VAL A 46 2.62 -13.46 14.98
N VAL A 47 2.76 -13.51 13.66
CA VAL A 47 2.77 -12.35 12.77
C VAL A 47 1.63 -12.48 11.76
N VAL A 48 0.97 -11.36 11.44
CA VAL A 48 -0.08 -11.30 10.42
C VAL A 48 0.30 -10.25 9.39
N ILE A 49 0.24 -10.61 8.11
CA ILE A 49 0.62 -9.73 7.02
C ILE A 49 -0.56 -9.62 6.03
N GLU A 50 -0.90 -8.37 5.65
CA GLU A 50 -1.96 -8.04 4.69
C GLU A 50 -3.38 -8.44 5.16
N ASP A 51 -3.64 -8.37 6.45
CA ASP A 51 -4.93 -8.70 7.07
C ASP A 51 -6.11 -7.83 6.59
N ARG A 52 -5.80 -6.69 6.02
CA ARG A 52 -6.76 -5.66 5.57
C ARG A 52 -7.54 -5.03 6.73
N TYR A 53 -8.60 -5.68 7.23
CA TYR A 53 -9.56 -5.10 8.19
C TYR A 53 -9.60 -5.84 9.53
N GLY A 54 -8.69 -6.77 9.77
CA GLY A 54 -8.55 -7.43 11.07
C GLY A 54 -9.13 -8.83 11.19
N ALA A 55 -9.57 -9.45 10.10
CA ALA A 55 -10.16 -10.78 10.13
C ALA A 55 -9.19 -11.86 10.64
N LEU A 56 -7.92 -11.83 10.22
CA LEU A 56 -6.88 -12.77 10.67
C LEU A 56 -6.39 -12.43 12.08
N THR A 57 -6.07 -11.17 12.33
CA THR A 57 -5.53 -10.70 13.62
C THR A 57 -6.51 -10.92 14.76
N LEU A 58 -7.74 -10.40 14.60
CA LEU A 58 -8.76 -10.50 15.63
C LEU A 58 -9.31 -11.92 15.75
N GLY A 59 -9.37 -12.65 14.62
CA GLY A 59 -9.72 -14.07 14.61
C GLY A 59 -8.69 -14.92 15.38
N ALA A 60 -7.39 -14.73 15.16
CA ALA A 60 -6.34 -15.43 15.92
C ALA A 60 -6.40 -15.08 17.42
N ALA A 61 -6.60 -13.79 17.75
CA ALA A 61 -6.73 -13.36 19.14
C ALA A 61 -7.98 -13.93 19.84
N ALA A 62 -9.13 -13.95 19.16
CA ALA A 62 -10.40 -14.37 19.74
C ALA A 62 -10.58 -15.90 19.78
N LEU A 63 -10.20 -16.61 18.70
CA LEU A 63 -10.48 -18.04 18.53
C LEU A 63 -9.36 -18.92 19.08
N ALA A 64 -8.09 -18.50 18.94
CA ALA A 64 -6.92 -19.24 19.43
C ALA A 64 -6.30 -18.65 20.70
N GLY A 65 -6.82 -17.52 21.21
CA GLY A 65 -6.27 -16.88 22.42
C GLY A 65 -4.91 -16.21 22.21
N THR A 66 -4.46 -16.04 20.98
CA THR A 66 -3.15 -15.48 20.64
C THR A 66 -2.99 -14.05 21.17
N ARG A 67 -1.80 -13.71 21.69
CA ARG A 67 -1.47 -12.39 22.24
C ARG A 67 -0.12 -11.88 21.75
N GLY A 68 0.05 -10.55 21.75
CA GLY A 68 1.27 -9.91 21.27
C GLY A 68 1.47 -10.09 19.76
N ILE A 69 0.37 -10.19 19.00
CA ILE A 69 0.42 -10.36 17.54
C ILE A 69 1.07 -9.14 16.92
N ARG A 70 2.01 -9.33 16.01
CA ARG A 70 2.61 -8.27 15.23
C ARG A 70 1.97 -8.24 13.84
N VAL A 71 1.57 -7.06 13.40
CA VAL A 71 0.78 -6.92 12.17
C VAL A 71 1.48 -5.96 11.21
N HIS A 72 1.55 -6.33 9.95
CA HIS A 72 1.92 -5.44 8.87
C HIS A 72 0.79 -5.34 7.85
N GLN A 73 0.48 -4.10 7.46
CA GLN A 73 -0.44 -3.82 6.37
C GLN A 73 0.14 -2.72 5.48
N ASP A 74 0.15 -2.96 4.17
CA ASP A 74 0.61 -1.95 3.21
C ASP A 74 -0.32 -0.74 3.21
N VAL A 75 -1.63 -0.96 3.23
CA VAL A 75 -2.63 0.09 3.07
C VAL A 75 -3.07 0.67 4.43
N LEU A 76 -2.83 1.98 4.65
CA LEU A 76 -3.15 2.68 5.91
C LEU A 76 -4.63 2.60 6.28
N SER A 77 -5.55 2.71 5.31
CA SER A 77 -6.99 2.59 5.61
C SER A 77 -7.36 1.22 6.16
N GLY A 78 -6.65 0.16 5.79
CA GLY A 78 -6.80 -1.17 6.38
C GLY A 78 -6.28 -1.24 7.83
N GLU A 79 -5.15 -0.61 8.12
CA GLU A 79 -4.60 -0.52 9.47
C GLU A 79 -5.53 0.25 10.41
N LEU A 80 -6.08 1.37 9.94
CA LEU A 80 -7.07 2.15 10.68
C LEU A 80 -8.37 1.37 10.91
N ALA A 81 -8.83 0.60 9.92
CA ALA A 81 -10.01 -0.24 10.06
C ALA A 81 -9.78 -1.38 11.08
N LEU A 82 -8.62 -2.04 11.04
CA LEU A 82 -8.24 -3.00 12.08
C LEU A 82 -8.30 -2.36 13.48
N ALA A 83 -7.77 -1.16 13.65
CA ALA A 83 -7.77 -0.48 14.94
C ALA A 83 -9.19 -0.20 15.46
N LEU A 84 -10.09 0.27 14.58
CA LEU A 84 -11.50 0.50 14.92
C LEU A 84 -12.24 -0.79 15.25
N ASN A 85 -12.05 -1.84 14.44
CA ASN A 85 -12.65 -3.15 14.68
C ASN A 85 -12.13 -3.77 15.99
N ALA A 86 -10.83 -3.65 16.27
CA ALA A 86 -10.24 -4.14 17.52
C ALA A 86 -10.80 -3.45 18.74
N ALA A 87 -11.01 -2.14 18.68
CA ALA A 87 -11.65 -1.36 19.76
C ALA A 87 -13.10 -1.80 19.97
N ASP A 88 -13.88 -2.00 18.90
CA ASP A 88 -15.28 -2.43 18.96
C ASP A 88 -15.46 -3.81 19.61
N VAL A 89 -14.53 -4.74 19.40
CA VAL A 89 -14.59 -6.10 19.95
C VAL A 89 -13.74 -6.30 21.21
N GLY A 90 -13.11 -5.24 21.74
CA GLY A 90 -12.30 -5.29 22.97
C GLY A 90 -11.00 -6.08 22.85
N LEU A 91 -10.33 -6.05 21.69
CA LEU A 91 -9.09 -6.76 21.38
C LEU A 91 -7.93 -5.83 20.99
N ALA A 92 -8.02 -4.53 21.28
CA ALA A 92 -7.03 -3.55 20.86
C ALA A 92 -5.63 -3.77 21.48
N ASP A 93 -5.53 -4.39 22.63
CA ASP A 93 -4.30 -4.70 23.35
C ASP A 93 -3.63 -6.03 22.90
N THR A 94 -4.23 -6.75 21.96
CA THR A 94 -3.75 -8.07 21.55
C THR A 94 -2.70 -8.02 20.46
N TYR A 95 -2.53 -6.89 19.79
CA TYR A 95 -1.63 -6.73 18.65
C TYR A 95 -0.93 -5.36 18.62
N ARG A 96 0.06 -5.22 17.74
CA ARG A 96 0.68 -3.95 17.37
C ARG A 96 1.00 -3.94 15.88
N SER A 97 0.82 -2.77 15.23
CA SER A 97 1.19 -2.55 13.83
C SER A 97 2.65 -2.17 13.71
N LEU A 98 3.35 -2.73 12.72
CA LEU A 98 4.78 -2.54 12.45
C LEU A 98 5.05 -2.50 10.95
N ASP A 99 6.13 -1.85 10.55
CA ASP A 99 6.64 -1.91 9.17
C ASP A 99 7.21 -3.31 8.86
N LEU A 100 7.19 -3.68 7.58
CA LEU A 100 7.79 -4.94 7.11
C LEU A 100 9.31 -4.92 7.33
N GLY A 101 9.81 -5.82 8.16
CA GLY A 101 11.22 -5.90 8.48
C GLY A 101 11.53 -6.72 9.73
N GLU A 102 12.71 -6.51 10.28
CA GLU A 102 13.23 -7.30 11.41
C GLU A 102 12.34 -7.15 12.65
N GLU A 103 11.90 -5.94 13.02
CA GLU A 103 11.07 -5.72 14.21
C GLU A 103 9.73 -6.47 14.11
N LEU A 104 9.14 -6.57 12.93
CA LEU A 104 7.94 -7.35 12.68
C LEU A 104 8.19 -8.86 12.84
N LEU A 105 9.33 -9.36 12.33
CA LEU A 105 9.51 -10.79 12.06
C LEU A 105 10.44 -11.52 13.03
N ALA A 106 11.31 -10.81 13.79
CA ALA A 106 12.25 -11.46 14.69
C ALA A 106 11.57 -12.43 15.65
N GLY A 107 12.00 -13.72 15.63
CA GLY A 107 11.44 -14.77 16.47
C GLY A 107 10.02 -15.23 16.10
N ALA A 108 9.46 -14.80 14.96
CA ALA A 108 8.16 -15.28 14.49
C ALA A 108 8.20 -16.77 14.17
N ARG A 109 7.28 -17.56 14.76
CA ARG A 109 7.11 -18.99 14.49
C ARG A 109 5.89 -19.28 13.63
N VAL A 110 4.90 -18.40 13.60
CA VAL A 110 3.72 -18.50 12.75
C VAL A 110 3.52 -17.18 12.02
N VAL A 111 3.42 -17.24 10.70
CA VAL A 111 3.10 -16.07 9.87
C VAL A 111 1.85 -16.36 9.06
N LEU A 112 0.78 -15.60 9.31
CA LEU A 112 -0.47 -15.64 8.53
C LEU A 112 -0.42 -14.55 7.46
N ILE A 113 -0.75 -14.89 6.21
CA ILE A 113 -0.69 -13.95 5.08
C ILE A 113 -1.99 -14.02 4.28
N GLN A 114 -2.67 -12.88 4.10
CA GLN A 114 -3.54 -12.73 2.94
C GLN A 114 -2.68 -12.47 1.71
N LEU A 115 -2.69 -13.41 0.76
CA LEU A 115 -1.85 -13.33 -0.43
C LEU A 115 -2.06 -12.01 -1.19
N PRO A 116 -1.01 -11.21 -1.37
CA PRO A 116 -1.07 -10.01 -2.20
C PRO A 116 -1.26 -10.41 -3.67
N ARG A 117 -1.81 -9.50 -4.47
CA ARG A 117 -1.95 -9.72 -5.92
C ARG A 117 -0.63 -9.58 -6.68
N SER A 118 0.28 -8.76 -6.16
CA SER A 118 1.61 -8.55 -6.73
C SER A 118 2.55 -9.70 -6.36
N LEU A 119 3.16 -10.34 -7.36
CA LEU A 119 4.20 -11.34 -7.13
C LEU A 119 5.45 -10.70 -6.50
N ALA A 120 5.76 -9.46 -6.84
CA ALA A 120 6.87 -8.71 -6.26
C ALA A 120 6.64 -8.43 -4.77
N ALA A 121 5.40 -8.07 -4.38
CA ALA A 121 5.05 -7.92 -2.96
C ALA A 121 5.18 -9.26 -2.20
N LEU A 122 4.71 -10.35 -2.79
CA LEU A 122 4.86 -11.68 -2.18
C LEU A 122 6.32 -12.09 -2.05
N ASP A 123 7.15 -11.78 -3.04
CA ASP A 123 8.58 -12.08 -3.04
C ASP A 123 9.32 -11.31 -1.93
N GLU A 124 9.04 -10.02 -1.78
CA GLU A 124 9.61 -9.20 -0.71
C GLU A 124 9.18 -9.68 0.68
N ILE A 125 7.89 -10.00 0.88
CA ILE A 125 7.38 -10.56 2.14
C ILE A 125 8.07 -11.90 2.44
N ALA A 126 8.18 -12.79 1.46
CA ALA A 126 8.81 -14.10 1.63
C ALA A 126 10.31 -13.98 1.93
N ASP A 127 11.02 -13.06 1.26
CA ASP A 127 12.43 -12.76 1.56
C ASP A 127 12.61 -12.22 2.99
N ALA A 128 11.77 -11.29 3.42
CA ALA A 128 11.82 -10.75 4.77
C ALA A 128 11.56 -11.84 5.83
N ILE A 129 10.57 -12.72 5.63
CA ILE A 129 10.29 -13.85 6.53
C ILE A 129 11.50 -14.79 6.60
N ARG A 130 12.05 -15.18 5.46
CA ARG A 130 13.23 -16.06 5.37
C ARG A 130 14.43 -15.49 6.13
N ARG A 131 14.59 -14.16 6.13
CA ARG A 131 15.76 -13.48 6.74
C ARG A 131 15.63 -13.27 8.24
N PHE A 132 14.44 -12.97 8.72
CA PHE A 132 14.25 -12.47 10.08
C PHE A 132 13.42 -13.36 10.99
N ALA A 133 12.57 -14.24 10.44
CA ALA A 133 11.76 -15.13 11.26
C ALA A 133 12.56 -16.29 11.85
N SER A 134 11.94 -17.04 12.76
CA SER A 134 12.52 -18.27 13.29
C SER A 134 12.82 -19.27 12.15
N PRO A 135 13.92 -20.03 12.22
CA PRO A 135 14.17 -21.16 11.30
C PRO A 135 13.03 -22.20 11.28
N GLU A 136 12.24 -22.26 12.36
CA GLU A 136 11.08 -23.17 12.49
C GLU A 136 9.76 -22.52 12.04
N VAL A 137 9.80 -21.35 11.39
CA VAL A 137 8.60 -20.62 11.00
C VAL A 137 7.69 -21.44 10.07
N VAL A 138 6.40 -21.37 10.35
CA VAL A 138 5.34 -21.88 9.48
C VAL A 138 4.59 -20.69 8.89
N VAL A 139 4.60 -20.59 7.58
CA VAL A 139 3.86 -19.58 6.83
C VAL A 139 2.56 -20.16 6.32
N MET A 140 1.44 -19.52 6.63
CA MET A 140 0.09 -19.87 6.17
C MET A 140 -0.43 -18.75 5.28
N ALA A 141 -0.16 -18.85 3.97
CA ALA A 141 -0.51 -17.83 2.98
C ALA A 141 -1.77 -18.25 2.20
N GLY A 142 -2.86 -17.54 2.36
CA GLY A 142 -4.14 -17.91 1.74
C GLY A 142 -4.76 -16.82 0.89
N GLY A 143 -5.74 -17.21 0.07
CA GLY A 143 -6.48 -16.29 -0.77
C GLY A 143 -7.61 -16.95 -1.56
N ARG A 144 -8.40 -16.12 -2.23
CA ARG A 144 -9.43 -16.59 -3.18
C ARG A 144 -8.77 -17.15 -4.43
N ILE A 145 -9.15 -18.35 -4.84
CA ILE A 145 -8.54 -19.07 -6.00
C ILE A 145 -8.53 -18.21 -7.27
N LYS A 146 -9.58 -17.40 -7.50
CA LYS A 146 -9.65 -16.50 -8.68
C LYS A 146 -8.52 -15.44 -8.72
N HIS A 147 -7.80 -15.23 -7.63
CA HIS A 147 -6.68 -14.29 -7.50
C HIS A 147 -5.35 -14.99 -7.28
N MET A 148 -5.34 -16.32 -7.15
CA MET A 148 -4.14 -17.12 -7.02
C MET A 148 -3.63 -17.57 -8.39
N THR A 149 -2.32 -17.62 -8.54
CA THR A 149 -1.65 -18.12 -9.76
C THR A 149 -0.56 -19.12 -9.37
N PRO A 150 -0.19 -20.08 -10.25
CA PRO A 150 0.94 -20.98 -10.01
C PRO A 150 2.27 -20.25 -9.70
N ALA A 151 2.47 -19.07 -10.27
CA ALA A 151 3.65 -18.25 -10.02
C ALA A 151 3.80 -17.84 -8.53
N MET A 152 2.72 -17.79 -7.74
CA MET A 152 2.81 -17.57 -6.29
C MET A 152 3.51 -18.74 -5.58
N ASN A 153 3.27 -19.97 -6.06
CA ASN A 153 3.98 -21.15 -5.53
C ASN A 153 5.47 -21.07 -5.86
N GLU A 154 5.82 -20.67 -7.09
CA GLU A 154 7.20 -20.50 -7.52
C GLU A 154 7.92 -19.43 -6.69
N VAL A 155 7.23 -18.32 -6.39
CA VAL A 155 7.77 -17.28 -5.48
C VAL A 155 8.09 -17.89 -4.12
N LEU A 156 7.14 -18.57 -3.48
CA LEU A 156 7.37 -19.18 -2.16
C LEU A 156 8.46 -20.25 -2.18
N CYS A 157 8.55 -21.08 -3.23
CA CYS A 157 9.59 -22.09 -3.38
C CYS A 157 11.01 -21.53 -3.55
N ARG A 158 11.16 -20.24 -3.91
CA ARG A 158 12.48 -19.58 -3.91
C ARG A 158 13.02 -19.31 -2.51
N HIS A 159 12.13 -19.17 -1.55
CA HIS A 159 12.46 -18.77 -0.18
C HIS A 159 12.29 -19.90 0.85
N PHE A 160 11.51 -20.93 0.52
CA PHE A 160 11.18 -22.03 1.43
C PHE A 160 11.40 -23.40 0.78
N GLY A 161 12.02 -24.33 1.50
CA GLY A 161 12.32 -25.68 1.03
C GLY A 161 11.09 -26.60 0.94
N GLU A 162 10.03 -26.27 1.66
CA GLU A 162 8.80 -27.06 1.68
C GLU A 162 7.59 -26.18 1.38
N LEU A 163 6.75 -26.61 0.42
CA LEU A 163 5.49 -25.98 0.11
C LEU A 163 4.38 -27.04 -0.02
N GLN A 164 3.34 -26.90 0.76
CA GLN A 164 2.12 -27.70 0.69
C GLN A 164 0.93 -26.84 0.30
N VAL A 165 0.05 -27.37 -0.52
CA VAL A 165 -1.13 -26.69 -1.02
C VAL A 165 -2.38 -27.35 -0.47
N SER A 166 -3.21 -26.63 0.29
CA SER A 166 -4.42 -27.20 0.87
C SER A 166 -5.46 -27.58 -0.21
N PRO A 167 -6.39 -28.50 0.08
CA PRO A 167 -7.58 -28.65 -0.73
C PRO A 167 -8.35 -27.33 -0.87
N ALA A 168 -9.04 -27.16 -2.01
CA ALA A 168 -9.89 -25.99 -2.21
C ALA A 168 -11.14 -26.07 -1.32
N ARG A 169 -11.43 -24.99 -0.56
CA ARG A 169 -12.64 -24.88 0.26
C ARG A 169 -13.25 -23.49 0.09
N GLN A 170 -14.57 -23.43 -0.23
CA GLN A 170 -15.30 -22.19 -0.47
C GLN A 170 -14.60 -21.23 -1.47
N LYS A 171 -14.06 -21.79 -2.56
CA LYS A 171 -13.30 -21.05 -3.59
C LYS A 171 -12.06 -20.32 -3.02
N SER A 172 -11.48 -20.85 -1.95
CA SER A 172 -10.26 -20.36 -1.30
C SER A 172 -9.26 -21.51 -1.14
N ARG A 173 -8.00 -21.19 -0.95
CA ARG A 173 -6.90 -22.14 -0.76
C ARG A 173 -5.80 -21.53 0.10
N VAL A 174 -5.06 -22.37 0.82
CA VAL A 174 -3.89 -21.98 1.62
C VAL A 174 -2.64 -22.67 1.07
N LEU A 175 -1.56 -21.91 1.01
CA LEU A 175 -0.20 -22.35 0.74
C LEU A 175 0.52 -22.39 2.09
N ARG A 176 0.97 -23.56 2.51
CA ARG A 176 1.75 -23.75 3.73
C ARG A 176 3.22 -23.90 3.37
N ALA A 177 4.03 -22.90 3.72
CA ALA A 177 5.47 -22.92 3.47
C ALA A 177 6.25 -23.10 4.77
N ARG A 178 7.37 -23.85 4.71
CA ARG A 178 8.26 -24.17 5.82
C ARG A 178 9.69 -24.25 5.36
N THR A 179 10.60 -24.38 6.32
CA THR A 179 12.02 -24.57 6.06
C THR A 179 12.60 -23.41 5.26
N PRO A 180 12.72 -22.22 5.88
CA PRO A 180 13.36 -21.08 5.22
C PRO A 180 14.71 -21.48 4.66
N ILE A 181 14.98 -21.19 3.39
CA ILE A 181 16.25 -21.52 2.74
C ILE A 181 17.30 -20.54 3.23
N PRO A 182 18.38 -20.99 3.90
CA PRO A 182 19.44 -20.10 4.37
C PRO A 182 20.04 -19.32 3.21
N SER A 183 20.32 -18.05 3.41
CA SER A 183 21.18 -17.30 2.48
C SER A 183 22.62 -17.70 2.77
N GLU A 184 23.31 -18.35 1.84
CA GLU A 184 24.72 -18.75 1.98
C GLU A 184 25.67 -17.53 2.12
N ALA A 185 25.19 -16.36 1.77
CA ALA A 185 25.85 -15.10 2.05
C ALA A 185 24.98 -14.31 3.03
N GLN A 186 25.34 -14.32 4.31
CA GLN A 186 24.82 -13.42 5.33
C GLN A 186 24.98 -11.93 4.94
N ALA A 187 25.57 -11.70 3.78
CA ALA A 187 25.81 -10.42 3.11
C ALA A 187 25.00 -10.22 1.83
N ALA A 188 24.12 -11.12 1.42
CA ALA A 188 23.17 -10.79 0.37
C ALA A 188 22.17 -9.79 0.96
N LEU A 189 22.48 -8.52 0.78
CA LEU A 189 21.55 -7.41 0.99
C LEU A 189 20.20 -7.79 0.34
N SER A 190 19.11 -7.42 0.98
CA SER A 190 17.79 -7.55 0.35
C SER A 190 17.88 -7.04 -1.09
N THR A 191 17.24 -7.71 -2.03
CA THR A 191 17.08 -7.22 -3.40
C THR A 191 16.11 -6.02 -3.44
N TRP A 192 15.51 -5.71 -2.31
CA TRP A 192 14.56 -4.62 -2.13
C TRP A 192 15.18 -3.43 -1.39
N PRO A 193 14.87 -2.20 -1.79
CA PRO A 193 14.07 -1.84 -2.97
C PRO A 193 14.81 -2.13 -4.28
N ASN A 194 14.07 -2.56 -5.31
CA ASN A 194 14.58 -2.63 -6.68
C ASN A 194 14.87 -1.22 -7.20
N THR A 195 16.02 -1.02 -7.85
CA THR A 195 16.50 0.31 -8.25
C THR A 195 16.76 0.36 -9.75
N VAL A 196 16.23 1.40 -10.41
CA VAL A 196 16.41 1.63 -11.85
C VAL A 196 16.78 3.10 -12.10
N GLU A 197 17.82 3.31 -12.90
CA GLU A 197 18.20 4.64 -13.40
C GLU A 197 17.40 4.98 -14.67
N HIS A 198 16.75 6.15 -14.65
CA HIS A 198 16.03 6.74 -15.78
C HIS A 198 16.84 7.93 -16.31
N ALA A 199 17.79 7.66 -17.20
CA ALA A 199 18.73 8.65 -17.73
C ALA A 199 18.03 9.82 -18.45
N ASP A 200 16.90 9.55 -19.11
CA ASP A 200 16.07 10.56 -19.80
C ASP A 200 15.49 11.62 -18.84
N LEU A 201 15.27 11.25 -17.57
CA LEU A 201 14.84 12.18 -16.53
C LEU A 201 15.95 12.55 -15.55
N GLY A 202 17.09 11.86 -15.64
CA GLY A 202 18.21 11.95 -14.70
C GLY A 202 17.79 11.63 -13.26
N LEU A 203 16.94 10.61 -13.09
CA LEU A 203 16.43 10.16 -11.80
C LEU A 203 16.73 8.68 -11.60
N THR A 204 17.08 8.33 -10.37
CA THR A 204 17.14 6.96 -9.88
C THR A 204 15.86 6.66 -9.12
N VAL A 205 15.08 5.67 -9.55
CA VAL A 205 13.82 5.27 -8.93
C VAL A 205 14.02 3.98 -8.17
N CYS A 206 13.62 3.99 -6.91
CA CYS A 206 13.66 2.84 -5.99
C CYS A 206 12.22 2.36 -5.74
N ALA A 207 12.01 1.03 -5.73
CA ALA A 207 10.68 0.49 -5.52
C ALA A 207 10.69 -0.78 -4.67
N HIS A 208 9.89 -0.79 -3.62
CA HIS A 208 9.48 -1.98 -2.87
C HIS A 208 8.42 -2.78 -3.63
N GLY A 209 8.25 -4.05 -3.30
CA GLY A 209 7.48 -5.00 -4.11
C GLY A 209 5.98 -4.69 -4.23
N ALA A 210 5.37 -4.00 -3.27
CA ALA A 210 3.98 -3.59 -3.33
C ALA A 210 3.77 -2.23 -4.03
N ALA A 211 4.85 -1.46 -4.31
CA ALA A 211 4.72 -0.17 -4.97
C ALA A 211 4.19 -0.32 -6.41
N PHE A 212 3.22 0.51 -6.75
CA PHE A 212 2.63 0.53 -8.10
C PHE A 212 3.68 0.80 -9.18
N ALA A 213 3.61 0.08 -10.29
CA ALA A 213 4.55 0.13 -11.43
C ALA A 213 6.00 -0.28 -11.09
N GLY A 214 6.32 -0.65 -9.84
CA GLY A 214 7.68 -0.96 -9.43
C GLY A 214 8.63 0.22 -9.69
N ALA A 215 9.88 -0.06 -10.04
CA ALA A 215 10.87 0.97 -10.37
C ALA A 215 10.72 1.55 -11.79
N THR A 216 9.70 1.14 -12.57
CA THR A 216 9.37 1.76 -13.87
C THR A 216 8.51 3.01 -13.67
N ILE A 217 8.57 3.94 -14.61
CA ILE A 217 7.75 5.15 -14.56
C ILE A 217 6.48 4.93 -15.37
N ASP A 218 5.32 5.02 -14.72
CA ASP A 218 4.02 4.89 -15.37
C ASP A 218 3.84 5.90 -16.52
N ILE A 219 3.17 5.46 -17.58
CA ILE A 219 2.96 6.28 -18.80
C ILE A 219 2.18 7.56 -18.51
N GLY A 220 1.19 7.50 -17.58
CA GLY A 220 0.44 8.69 -17.15
C GLY A 220 1.33 9.68 -16.42
N THR A 221 2.19 9.19 -15.51
CA THR A 221 3.21 10.00 -14.83
C THR A 221 4.15 10.64 -15.84
N ARG A 222 4.67 9.90 -16.83
CA ARG A 222 5.53 10.47 -17.89
C ARG A 222 4.82 11.59 -18.65
N PHE A 223 3.55 11.42 -18.98
CA PHE A 223 2.77 12.44 -19.67
C PHE A 223 2.52 13.68 -18.81
N LEU A 224 2.32 13.53 -17.49
CA LEU A 224 2.17 14.67 -16.57
C LEU A 224 3.49 15.46 -16.43
N LEU A 225 4.63 14.77 -16.44
CA LEU A 225 5.97 15.38 -16.36
C LEU A 225 6.25 16.38 -17.48
N GLU A 226 5.65 16.23 -18.66
CA GLU A 226 5.79 17.17 -19.80
C GLU A 226 5.26 18.57 -19.46
N PHE A 227 4.44 18.70 -18.43
CA PHE A 227 3.79 19.97 -18.03
C PHE A 227 4.44 20.65 -16.82
N LEU A 228 5.50 20.09 -16.23
CA LEU A 228 6.11 20.60 -14.99
C LEU A 228 6.44 22.09 -15.01
N ASP A 229 6.94 22.60 -16.13
CA ASP A 229 7.34 24.02 -16.27
C ASP A 229 6.14 24.96 -16.37
N ARG A 230 4.95 24.42 -16.59
CA ARG A 230 3.69 25.18 -16.71
C ARG A 230 2.90 25.20 -15.40
N MET A 231 3.24 24.31 -14.46
CA MET A 231 2.53 24.18 -13.19
C MET A 231 2.87 25.37 -12.30
N LYS A 232 1.86 26.04 -11.80
CA LYS A 232 1.90 27.20 -10.87
C LYS A 232 3.31 27.69 -10.54
N THR A 233 3.85 28.56 -11.39
CA THR A 233 5.27 28.97 -11.36
C THR A 233 5.67 29.74 -10.10
N ASP A 234 4.70 30.37 -9.44
CA ASP A 234 4.83 31.14 -8.18
C ASP A 234 4.50 30.31 -6.93
N ALA A 235 4.34 28.95 -7.06
CA ALA A 235 4.06 28.09 -5.92
C ALA A 235 5.22 28.13 -4.90
N ARG A 236 4.85 28.25 -3.62
CA ARG A 236 5.76 28.22 -2.46
C ARG A 236 5.70 26.90 -1.71
N THR A 237 4.66 26.10 -1.95
CA THR A 237 4.49 24.74 -1.40
C THR A 237 3.90 23.82 -2.47
N ALA A 238 4.34 22.55 -2.50
CA ALA A 238 3.79 21.56 -3.40
C ALA A 238 3.50 20.24 -2.67
N ILE A 239 2.49 19.51 -3.16
CA ILE A 239 2.18 18.16 -2.69
C ILE A 239 2.14 17.21 -3.89
N ASP A 240 2.82 16.07 -3.79
CA ASP A 240 2.65 14.90 -4.66
C ASP A 240 1.67 13.94 -3.97
N LEU A 241 0.42 13.96 -4.40
CA LEU A 241 -0.68 13.18 -3.80
C LEU A 241 -0.79 11.80 -4.46
N GLY A 242 -0.66 10.74 -3.65
CA GLY A 242 -0.55 9.38 -4.16
C GLY A 242 0.79 9.18 -4.88
N CYS A 243 1.88 9.51 -4.18
CA CYS A 243 3.21 9.67 -4.77
C CYS A 243 3.82 8.38 -5.33
N GLY A 244 3.33 7.20 -4.94
CA GLY A 244 3.91 5.92 -5.34
C GLY A 244 5.39 5.88 -5.02
N THR A 245 6.25 5.68 -6.03
CA THR A 245 7.71 5.67 -5.88
C THR A 245 8.34 7.07 -5.81
N GLY A 246 7.54 8.14 -5.76
CA GLY A 246 8.01 9.52 -5.56
C GLY A 246 8.55 10.20 -6.83
N VAL A 247 8.25 9.70 -8.02
CA VAL A 247 8.79 10.23 -9.28
C VAL A 247 8.40 11.69 -9.52
N LEU A 248 7.13 12.07 -9.28
CA LEU A 248 6.67 13.45 -9.47
C LEU A 248 7.32 14.38 -8.43
N ALA A 249 7.39 13.96 -7.18
CA ALA A 249 8.07 14.71 -6.11
C ALA A 249 9.56 14.93 -6.42
N ALA A 250 10.28 13.88 -6.86
CA ALA A 250 11.68 13.97 -7.24
C ALA A 250 11.90 14.92 -8.43
N ALA A 251 11.05 14.83 -9.46
CA ALA A 251 11.11 15.69 -10.61
C ALA A 251 10.84 17.19 -10.26
N LEU A 252 9.85 17.44 -9.39
CA LEU A 252 9.55 18.78 -8.86
C LEU A 252 10.75 19.33 -8.05
N ALA A 253 11.29 18.54 -7.12
CA ALA A 253 12.42 18.94 -6.28
C ALA A 253 13.68 19.23 -7.11
N ARG A 254 13.93 18.46 -8.18
CA ARG A 254 15.02 18.69 -9.11
C ARG A 254 14.83 19.96 -9.93
N ARG A 255 13.61 20.20 -10.45
CA ARG A 255 13.30 21.31 -11.34
C ARG A 255 13.18 22.64 -10.59
N ARG A 256 12.71 22.58 -9.34
CA ARG A 256 12.48 23.75 -8.46
C ARG A 256 13.18 23.56 -7.12
N PRO A 257 14.50 23.84 -7.05
CA PRO A 257 15.30 23.53 -5.86
C PRO A 257 14.88 24.26 -4.57
N LEU A 258 14.12 25.34 -4.68
CA LEU A 258 13.63 26.12 -3.53
C LEU A 258 12.17 25.79 -3.13
N LEU A 259 11.50 24.90 -3.87
CA LEU A 259 10.12 24.51 -3.60
C LEU A 259 10.11 23.33 -2.61
N PRO A 260 9.62 23.49 -1.37
CA PRO A 260 9.38 22.37 -0.48
C PRO A 260 8.24 21.51 -1.03
N VAL A 261 8.46 20.19 -1.05
CA VAL A 261 7.50 19.22 -1.55
C VAL A 261 7.12 18.24 -0.44
N THR A 262 5.83 18.00 -0.26
CA THR A 262 5.32 16.88 0.55
C THR A 262 4.84 15.79 -0.40
N ALA A 263 5.36 14.57 -0.25
CA ALA A 263 4.92 13.40 -0.99
C ALA A 263 4.08 12.52 -0.06
N THR A 264 2.83 12.23 -0.44
CA THR A 264 1.92 11.44 0.40
C THR A 264 1.43 10.20 -0.31
N ASP A 265 1.36 9.08 0.42
CA ASP A 265 0.71 7.86 -0.05
C ASP A 265 0.17 7.06 1.15
N GLN A 266 -0.89 6.28 0.96
CA GLN A 266 -1.40 5.39 2.00
C GLN A 266 -0.65 4.05 2.05
N SER A 267 0.05 3.66 0.98
CA SER A 267 0.85 2.44 0.91
C SER A 267 2.18 2.61 1.66
N ALA A 268 2.46 1.72 2.61
CA ALA A 268 3.74 1.67 3.32
C ALA A 268 4.91 1.43 2.35
N ALA A 269 4.73 0.54 1.37
CA ALA A 269 5.72 0.25 0.35
C ALA A 269 5.96 1.44 -0.58
N ALA A 270 4.92 2.20 -0.94
CA ALA A 270 5.06 3.43 -1.72
C ALA A 270 5.87 4.48 -0.94
N VAL A 271 5.53 4.72 0.33
CA VAL A 271 6.24 5.65 1.20
C VAL A 271 7.71 5.25 1.38
N ALA A 272 8.00 3.97 1.63
CA ALA A 272 9.37 3.46 1.72
C ALA A 272 10.12 3.64 0.39
N SER A 273 9.47 3.35 -0.73
CA SER A 273 10.01 3.55 -2.09
C SER A 273 10.31 5.02 -2.37
N ALA A 274 9.38 5.91 -2.06
CA ALA A 274 9.57 7.35 -2.24
C ALA A 274 10.75 7.88 -1.40
N ARG A 275 10.86 7.45 -0.13
CA ARG A 275 12.01 7.81 0.73
C ARG A 275 13.34 7.33 0.14
N ALA A 276 13.39 6.08 -0.34
CA ALA A 276 14.58 5.53 -1.01
C ALA A 276 14.90 6.29 -2.31
N THR A 277 13.88 6.63 -3.11
CA THR A 277 14.03 7.48 -4.30
C THR A 277 14.57 8.85 -3.96
N MET A 278 14.05 9.52 -2.90
CA MET A 278 14.57 10.82 -2.45
C MET A 278 16.03 10.72 -2.01
N ALA A 279 16.38 9.69 -1.26
CA ALA A 279 17.76 9.46 -0.83
C ALA A 279 18.70 9.23 -2.03
N ALA A 280 18.31 8.38 -2.99
CA ALA A 280 19.11 8.09 -4.18
C ALA A 280 19.36 9.32 -5.08
N ASN A 281 18.50 10.34 -5.01
CA ASN A 281 18.58 11.56 -5.80
C ASN A 281 19.03 12.80 -4.98
N ALA A 282 19.49 12.63 -3.75
CA ALA A 282 19.88 13.70 -2.83
C ALA A 282 18.78 14.78 -2.63
N HIS A 283 17.52 14.34 -2.49
CA HIS A 283 16.36 15.21 -2.28
C HIS A 283 15.73 15.07 -0.89
N GLY A 284 16.32 14.27 0.01
CA GLY A 284 15.76 13.98 1.34
C GLY A 284 15.51 15.20 2.22
N ASP A 285 16.33 16.25 2.09
CA ASP A 285 16.18 17.50 2.88
C ASP A 285 15.06 18.42 2.34
N ARG A 286 14.55 18.18 1.15
CA ARG A 286 13.59 19.06 0.45
C ARG A 286 12.24 18.43 0.23
N VAL A 287 12.17 17.11 0.29
CA VAL A 287 10.93 16.34 0.12
C VAL A 287 10.62 15.61 1.41
N THR A 288 9.50 15.97 2.02
CA THR A 288 8.97 15.25 3.18
C THR A 288 8.03 14.16 2.70
N VAL A 289 8.33 12.89 3.02
CA VAL A 289 7.50 11.74 2.62
C VAL A 289 6.66 11.26 3.81
N VAL A 290 5.33 11.28 3.66
CA VAL A 290 4.35 11.01 4.71
C VAL A 290 3.42 9.87 4.30
N ARG A 291 3.18 8.90 5.19
CA ARG A 291 2.12 7.91 5.02
C ARG A 291 0.81 8.52 5.49
N ASP A 292 -0.12 8.77 4.56
CA ASP A 292 -1.38 9.46 4.83
C ASP A 292 -2.53 8.88 4.01
N ASP A 293 -3.72 8.93 4.56
CA ASP A 293 -4.94 8.54 3.85
C ASP A 293 -5.47 9.75 3.08
N ALA A 294 -5.11 9.85 1.82
CA ALA A 294 -5.22 11.02 0.97
C ALA A 294 -4.39 12.20 1.54
N LEU A 295 -5.01 13.27 2.03
CA LEU A 295 -4.37 14.44 2.65
C LEU A 295 -4.93 14.73 4.05
N ARG A 296 -5.37 13.69 4.75
CA ARG A 296 -6.04 13.82 6.06
C ARG A 296 -5.20 14.56 7.10
N SER A 297 -3.87 14.37 7.07
CA SER A 297 -2.96 15.03 7.99
C SER A 297 -2.60 16.46 7.58
N GLN A 298 -2.94 16.87 6.37
CA GLN A 298 -2.59 18.19 5.84
C GLN A 298 -3.63 19.24 6.23
N PRO A 299 -3.19 20.43 6.68
CA PRO A 299 -4.10 21.52 7.02
C PRO A 299 -4.88 22.03 5.80
N ASP A 300 -6.08 22.58 6.04
CA ASP A 300 -6.87 23.26 5.02
C ASP A 300 -6.08 24.46 4.47
N ALA A 301 -6.28 24.76 3.18
CA ALA A 301 -5.67 25.90 2.50
C ALA A 301 -4.14 26.03 2.74
N SER A 302 -3.39 24.91 2.70
CA SER A 302 -1.97 24.87 3.01
C SER A 302 -1.05 24.69 1.78
N ALA A 303 -1.57 24.27 0.62
CA ALA A 303 -0.81 24.02 -0.59
C ALA A 303 -1.10 24.99 -1.73
N ASP A 304 -0.06 25.43 -2.44
CA ASP A 304 -0.19 26.22 -3.67
C ASP A 304 -0.31 25.33 -4.92
N LEU A 305 0.33 24.17 -4.90
CA LEU A 305 0.37 23.21 -6.00
C LEU A 305 0.15 21.78 -5.48
N ILE A 306 -0.75 21.05 -6.11
CA ILE A 306 -0.90 19.61 -5.91
C ILE A 306 -0.74 18.93 -7.27
N VAL A 307 0.07 17.87 -7.34
CA VAL A 307 0.19 16.98 -8.50
C VAL A 307 -0.40 15.62 -8.16
N LEU A 308 -1.10 14.99 -9.11
CA LEU A 308 -1.84 13.76 -8.85
C LEU A 308 -1.89 12.86 -10.09
N ASN A 309 -1.48 11.62 -9.92
CA ASN A 309 -1.77 10.52 -10.82
C ASN A 309 -2.62 9.49 -10.07
N PRO A 310 -3.96 9.60 -10.03
CA PRO A 310 -4.80 8.75 -9.21
C PRO A 310 -4.78 7.29 -9.67
N PRO A 311 -5.07 6.31 -8.81
CA PRO A 311 -5.07 4.89 -9.21
C PRO A 311 -6.16 4.60 -10.25
N PHE A 312 -5.78 3.93 -11.36
CA PHE A 312 -6.63 3.68 -12.54
C PHE A 312 -6.96 2.21 -12.73
N HIS A 313 -7.52 1.50 -11.82
CA HIS A 313 -7.92 0.12 -12.11
C HIS A 313 -9.34 0.09 -12.67
N ILE A 314 -9.47 -0.35 -13.92
CA ILE A 314 -10.73 -0.48 -14.64
C ILE A 314 -11.64 -1.49 -13.91
N GLY A 315 -12.85 -1.10 -13.56
CA GLY A 315 -13.95 -2.04 -13.36
C GLY A 315 -14.49 -2.23 -11.95
N SER A 316 -14.19 -1.39 -10.95
CA SER A 316 -14.93 -1.45 -9.69
C SER A 316 -15.37 -0.06 -9.19
N SER A 317 -16.58 -0.01 -8.63
CA SER A 317 -17.13 1.17 -7.92
C SER A 317 -16.19 1.68 -6.80
N VAL A 318 -15.34 0.82 -6.26
CA VAL A 318 -14.35 1.14 -5.21
C VAL A 318 -13.31 2.16 -5.72
N HIS A 319 -12.80 1.99 -6.93
CA HIS A 319 -11.75 2.89 -7.45
C HIS A 319 -12.27 4.28 -7.81
N ALA A 320 -13.52 4.38 -8.24
CA ALA A 320 -14.16 5.69 -8.44
C ALA A 320 -14.29 6.44 -7.10
N GLY A 321 -14.63 5.75 -6.01
CA GLY A 321 -14.69 6.32 -4.67
C GLY A 321 -13.35 6.87 -4.17
N ILE A 322 -12.26 6.14 -4.42
CA ILE A 322 -10.90 6.57 -4.03
C ILE A 322 -10.51 7.85 -4.77
N ALA A 323 -10.70 7.92 -6.09
CA ALA A 323 -10.38 9.13 -6.86
C ALA A 323 -11.17 10.36 -6.38
N LEU A 324 -12.46 10.18 -6.06
CA LEU A 324 -13.30 11.27 -5.55
C LEU A 324 -12.82 11.77 -4.19
N LYS A 325 -12.41 10.88 -3.28
CA LYS A 325 -11.80 11.23 -1.99
C LYS A 325 -10.52 12.04 -2.17
N LEU A 326 -9.64 11.62 -3.10
CA LEU A 326 -8.42 12.38 -3.42
C LEU A 326 -8.73 13.79 -3.95
N PHE A 327 -9.74 13.93 -4.79
CA PHE A 327 -10.16 15.26 -5.31
C PHE A 327 -10.77 16.14 -4.23
N GLU A 328 -11.58 15.59 -3.33
CA GLU A 328 -12.18 16.30 -2.22
C GLU A 328 -11.12 16.85 -1.27
N ASP A 329 -10.19 16.01 -0.86
CA ASP A 329 -9.07 16.41 0.00
C ASP A 329 -8.14 17.41 -0.71
N ALA A 330 -7.87 17.23 -2.01
CA ALA A 330 -7.10 18.21 -2.78
C ALA A 330 -7.80 19.58 -2.80
N GLY A 331 -9.13 19.61 -2.96
CA GLY A 331 -9.92 20.86 -2.92
C GLY A 331 -9.87 21.55 -1.55
N ARG A 332 -9.88 20.79 -0.46
CA ARG A 332 -9.76 21.30 0.91
C ARG A 332 -8.37 21.88 1.21
N VAL A 333 -7.34 21.18 0.77
CA VAL A 333 -5.92 21.50 1.10
C VAL A 333 -5.36 22.62 0.21
N LEU A 334 -5.87 22.78 -1.01
CA LEU A 334 -5.46 23.88 -1.88
C LEU A 334 -5.84 25.25 -1.30
N ARG A 335 -4.90 26.19 -1.37
CA ARG A 335 -5.21 27.62 -1.14
C ARG A 335 -6.12 28.15 -2.24
N PRO A 336 -6.91 29.20 -1.97
CA PRO A 336 -7.60 29.93 -3.03
C PRO A 336 -6.61 30.35 -4.14
N GLY A 337 -6.91 30.00 -5.39
CA GLY A 337 -6.01 30.21 -6.53
C GLY A 337 -4.83 29.24 -6.63
N GLY A 338 -4.72 28.24 -5.74
CA GLY A 338 -3.81 27.10 -5.88
C GLY A 338 -4.23 26.19 -7.04
N GLU A 339 -3.32 25.35 -7.51
CA GLU A 339 -3.57 24.48 -8.68
C GLU A 339 -3.43 22.98 -8.34
N LEU A 340 -4.44 22.20 -8.76
CA LEU A 340 -4.32 20.74 -8.86
C LEU A 340 -4.07 20.36 -10.31
N TRP A 341 -2.91 19.75 -10.57
CA TRP A 341 -2.58 19.13 -11.85
C TRP A 341 -2.78 17.61 -11.77
N ALA A 342 -3.73 17.10 -12.55
CA ALA A 342 -4.09 15.69 -12.52
C ALA A 342 -4.01 15.05 -13.90
N VAL A 343 -3.39 13.86 -13.99
CA VAL A 343 -3.42 13.00 -15.17
C VAL A 343 -4.35 11.81 -14.91
N TRP A 344 -5.15 11.42 -15.90
CA TRP A 344 -6.09 10.31 -15.78
C TRP A 344 -6.45 9.70 -17.14
N ASN A 345 -6.84 8.43 -17.16
CA ASN A 345 -7.30 7.76 -18.38
C ASN A 345 -8.54 8.46 -18.96
N SER A 346 -8.48 8.91 -20.21
CA SER A 346 -9.48 9.79 -20.83
C SER A 346 -10.92 9.26 -20.75
N HIS A 347 -11.11 7.93 -20.72
CA HIS A 347 -12.43 7.30 -20.60
C HIS A 347 -13.10 7.46 -19.23
N LEU A 348 -12.34 7.82 -18.18
CA LEU A 348 -12.88 7.98 -16.82
C LEU A 348 -13.66 9.29 -16.64
N GLY A 349 -13.42 10.30 -17.48
CA GLY A 349 -14.22 11.53 -17.53
C GLY A 349 -14.24 12.32 -16.22
N TYR A 350 -13.16 12.44 -15.47
CA TYR A 350 -13.13 13.05 -14.13
C TYR A 350 -13.33 14.57 -14.09
N ARG A 351 -13.32 15.27 -15.22
CA ARG A 351 -13.45 16.73 -15.27
C ARG A 351 -14.67 17.29 -14.53
N PRO A 352 -15.90 16.72 -14.63
CA PRO A 352 -17.04 17.21 -13.84
C PRO A 352 -16.84 17.07 -12.33
N ALA A 353 -16.25 15.96 -11.88
CA ALA A 353 -15.95 15.74 -10.47
C ALA A 353 -14.89 16.73 -9.95
N LEU A 354 -13.80 16.94 -10.70
CA LEU A 354 -12.78 17.93 -10.40
C LEU A 354 -13.37 19.35 -10.32
N SER A 355 -14.22 19.74 -11.29
CA SER A 355 -14.87 21.06 -11.28
C SER A 355 -15.78 21.26 -10.07
N ARG A 356 -16.43 20.21 -9.59
CA ARG A 356 -17.31 20.24 -8.42
C ARG A 356 -16.54 20.25 -7.10
N LEU A 357 -15.50 19.41 -6.97
CA LEU A 357 -14.82 19.16 -5.70
C LEU A 357 -13.63 20.10 -5.45
N VAL A 358 -12.95 20.55 -6.50
CA VAL A 358 -11.78 21.43 -6.41
C VAL A 358 -12.13 22.84 -6.87
N GLY A 359 -12.59 23.00 -8.12
CA GLY A 359 -12.92 24.29 -8.67
C GLY A 359 -12.82 24.33 -10.20
N PRO A 360 -12.80 25.50 -10.83
CA PRO A 360 -12.73 25.62 -12.28
C PRO A 360 -11.64 24.75 -12.88
N THR A 361 -12.00 23.88 -13.83
CA THR A 361 -11.11 22.83 -14.36
C THR A 361 -10.98 22.95 -15.87
N HIS A 362 -9.74 23.01 -16.36
CA HIS A 362 -9.40 23.09 -17.77
C HIS A 362 -8.54 21.90 -18.20
N GLN A 363 -8.77 21.40 -19.41
CA GLN A 363 -7.89 20.45 -20.04
C GLN A 363 -6.68 21.17 -20.62
N VAL A 364 -5.47 20.73 -20.24
CA VAL A 364 -4.21 21.34 -20.71
C VAL A 364 -3.41 20.44 -21.62
N GLY A 365 -3.73 19.12 -21.61
CA GLY A 365 -3.12 18.14 -22.50
C GLY A 365 -4.03 16.93 -22.69
N ARG A 366 -3.88 16.26 -23.84
CA ARG A 366 -4.54 14.99 -24.14
C ARG A 366 -3.74 14.20 -25.16
N ASN A 367 -3.64 12.91 -24.95
CA ASN A 367 -3.17 11.95 -25.95
C ASN A 367 -4.22 10.85 -26.15
N ALA A 368 -3.89 9.79 -26.90
CA ALA A 368 -4.83 8.69 -27.18
C ALA A 368 -5.38 8.00 -25.92
N LYS A 369 -4.63 8.01 -24.80
CA LYS A 369 -4.96 7.26 -23.58
C LYS A 369 -5.27 8.17 -22.40
N PHE A 370 -4.55 9.28 -22.25
CA PHE A 370 -4.57 10.11 -21.05
C PHE A 370 -5.05 11.54 -21.33
N THR A 371 -5.66 12.14 -20.33
CA THR A 371 -6.00 13.56 -20.25
C THR A 371 -5.28 14.17 -19.06
N VAL A 372 -4.68 15.36 -19.23
CA VAL A 372 -4.14 16.21 -18.17
C VAL A 372 -5.04 17.41 -17.99
N THR A 373 -5.41 17.68 -16.75
CA THR A 373 -6.23 18.84 -16.36
C THR A 373 -5.54 19.66 -15.30
N VAL A 374 -5.84 20.96 -15.29
CA VAL A 374 -5.57 21.85 -14.17
C VAL A 374 -6.90 22.33 -13.58
N SER A 375 -7.01 22.22 -12.25
CA SER A 375 -8.15 22.73 -11.47
C SER A 375 -7.64 23.80 -10.53
N THR A 376 -8.34 24.96 -10.47
CA THR A 376 -7.97 26.06 -9.57
C THR A 376 -8.78 25.97 -8.29
N GLY A 377 -8.10 25.97 -7.12
CA GLY A 377 -8.73 25.98 -5.79
C GLY A 377 -9.62 27.21 -5.57
N ARG A 378 -10.75 27.00 -4.90
CA ARG A 378 -11.74 28.05 -4.56
C ARG A 378 -11.34 28.88 -3.36
#